data_d2081f7d49c25c6b93c582d0379416bb
#
_entry.id   d2081f7d49c25c6b93c582d0379416bb
#
_cell.length_a   1.000
_cell.length_b   1.000
_cell.length_c   1.000
_cell.angle_alpha   90.00
_cell.angle_beta   90.00
_cell.angle_gamma   90.00
#
_symmetry.space_group_name_H-M   'P 1'
#
loop_
_entity.id
_entity.type
_entity.pdbx_description
1 polymer ?
#
loop_
_entity_poly.entity_id
_entity_poly.type
_entity_poly.pdbx_seq_one_letter_code
_entity_poly.pdbx_strand_id
1 'polypeptide(L)'
;MADTEPMKVPFSDHRIATKGQSTVDEAVRTLRSLWRQHGVPEALLCIGTDRSTGDALGPLVGTEIETQLPRLKVLGTLNHPVHAGNLEDVLRNYPDLTQKRLLAVDASLGRLQDVGTLLIRLGPLRPGSGVNKQLPPLGHYHITGTVNVGGFMEYFVLQNTRLALVMQMASFISLALAASLNP
;
A
#
# COMPACT_ATOMS: atom_id res chain seq x y z
N MET A 1 -0.08 41.63 10.04
CA MET A 1 -0.98 40.49 10.30
C MET A 1 -0.18 39.27 9.91
N ALA A 2 0.24 38.49 10.90
CA ALA A 2 1.01 37.28 10.65
C ALA A 2 0.02 36.16 10.30
N ASP A 3 0.09 35.66 9.08
CA ASP A 3 -0.59 34.44 8.66
C ASP A 3 -0.04 33.28 9.49
N THR A 4 -0.77 32.89 10.51
CA THR A 4 -0.52 31.65 11.24
C THR A 4 -1.00 30.50 10.33
N GLU A 5 -0.07 29.88 9.58
CA GLU A 5 -0.33 28.57 8.98
C GLU A 5 -0.89 27.63 10.06
N PRO A 6 -2.00 26.94 9.80
CA PRO A 6 -2.53 25.98 10.76
C PRO A 6 -1.47 24.91 11.02
N MET A 7 -1.09 24.76 12.28
CA MET A 7 -0.13 23.76 12.75
C MET A 7 -0.62 22.37 12.28
N LYS A 8 0.03 21.79 11.27
CA LYS A 8 -0.28 20.44 10.78
C LYS A 8 0.02 19.47 11.91
N VAL A 9 -1.02 18.94 12.53
CA VAL A 9 -0.88 17.84 13.51
C VAL A 9 -0.21 16.68 12.78
N PRO A 10 0.92 16.15 13.28
CA PRO A 10 1.57 15.04 12.61
C PRO A 10 0.62 13.86 12.55
N PHE A 11 0.41 13.31 11.35
CA PHE A 11 -0.39 12.11 11.15
C PHE A 11 0.33 10.94 11.83
N SER A 12 -0.31 10.35 12.83
CA SER A 12 0.24 9.18 13.53
C SER A 12 0.09 7.93 12.67
N ASP A 13 1.03 7.01 12.79
CA ASP A 13 0.93 5.68 12.18
C ASP A 13 -0.32 4.95 12.67
N HIS A 14 -1.16 4.48 11.74
CA HIS A 14 -2.36 3.73 12.07
C HIS A 14 -2.19 2.26 11.69
N ARG A 15 -2.25 1.39 12.68
CA ARG A 15 -2.27 -0.06 12.47
C ARG A 15 -3.69 -0.58 12.66
N ILE A 16 -4.20 -1.26 11.64
CA ILE A 16 -5.58 -1.74 11.57
C ILE A 16 -5.59 -3.25 11.29
N ALA A 17 -6.32 -4.02 12.09
CA ALA A 17 -6.53 -5.44 11.82
C ALA A 17 -7.50 -5.62 10.64
N THR A 18 -7.23 -6.61 9.77
CA THR A 18 -8.10 -6.89 8.60
C THR A 18 -9.22 -7.89 8.92
N LYS A 19 -9.40 -8.24 10.19
CA LYS A 19 -10.47 -9.15 10.66
C LYS A 19 -11.42 -8.39 11.58
N GLY A 20 -12.72 -8.48 11.29
CA GLY A 20 -13.79 -7.89 12.09
C GLY A 20 -14.55 -6.78 11.32
N GLN A 21 -15.83 -6.64 11.63
CA GLN A 21 -16.77 -5.79 10.87
C GLN A 21 -16.54 -4.28 11.10
N SER A 22 -15.97 -3.90 12.23
CA SER A 22 -15.68 -2.49 12.57
C SER A 22 -14.42 -1.93 11.91
N THR A 23 -13.62 -2.78 11.27
CA THR A 23 -12.27 -2.44 10.82
C THR A 23 -12.24 -1.75 9.45
N VAL A 24 -13.16 -2.06 8.53
CA VAL A 24 -13.25 -1.36 7.23
C VAL A 24 -13.63 0.10 7.43
N ASP A 25 -14.65 0.37 8.26
CA ASP A 25 -15.07 1.75 8.57
C ASP A 25 -13.96 2.55 9.26
N GLU A 26 -13.17 1.91 10.11
CA GLU A 26 -11.99 2.52 10.74
C GLU A 26 -10.94 2.88 9.68
N ALA A 27 -10.63 1.97 8.77
CA ALA A 27 -9.71 2.22 7.67
C ALA A 27 -10.20 3.37 6.77
N VAL A 28 -11.49 3.38 6.42
CA VAL A 28 -12.10 4.46 5.63
C VAL A 28 -12.00 5.81 6.34
N ARG A 29 -12.33 5.86 7.65
CA ARG A 29 -12.19 7.10 8.44
C ARG A 29 -10.76 7.60 8.50
N THR A 30 -9.81 6.68 8.71
CA THR A 30 -8.37 6.98 8.75
C THR A 30 -7.89 7.54 7.41
N LEU A 31 -8.22 6.88 6.31
CA LEU A 31 -7.87 7.32 4.96
C LEU A 31 -8.52 8.67 4.63
N ARG A 32 -9.80 8.85 4.89
CA ARG A 32 -10.49 10.14 4.68
C ARG A 32 -9.89 11.28 5.51
N SER A 33 -9.44 11.00 6.74
CA SER A 33 -8.73 11.99 7.55
C SER A 33 -7.41 12.38 6.91
N LEU A 34 -6.66 11.40 6.41
CA LEU A 34 -5.40 11.60 5.70
C LEU A 34 -5.60 12.45 4.43
N TRP A 35 -6.63 12.11 3.63
CA TRP A 35 -6.97 12.86 2.41
C TRP A 35 -7.40 14.30 2.69
N ARG A 36 -8.16 14.54 3.74
CA ARG A 36 -8.58 15.90 4.13
C ARG A 36 -7.40 16.79 4.54
N GLN A 37 -6.38 16.21 5.18
CA GLN A 37 -5.24 16.96 5.68
C GLN A 37 -4.15 17.18 4.63
N HIS A 38 -3.97 16.21 3.72
CA HIS A 38 -2.81 16.18 2.83
C HIS A 38 -3.17 16.07 1.34
N GLY A 39 -4.47 15.97 1.01
CA GLY A 39 -4.99 15.80 -0.34
C GLY A 39 -5.21 14.33 -0.73
N VAL A 40 -6.10 14.11 -1.69
CA VAL A 40 -6.37 12.76 -2.20
C VAL A 40 -5.22 12.26 -3.07
N PRO A 41 -4.91 10.95 -3.09
CA PRO A 41 -3.92 10.41 -4.01
C PRO A 41 -4.39 10.55 -5.47
N GLU A 42 -3.45 10.87 -6.34
CA GLU A 42 -3.67 11.04 -7.79
C GLU A 42 -3.22 9.82 -8.58
N ALA A 43 -2.45 8.95 -7.95
CA ALA A 43 -2.01 7.67 -8.51
C ALA A 43 -1.80 6.64 -7.41
N LEU A 44 -1.95 5.37 -7.78
CA LEU A 44 -1.71 4.20 -6.94
C LEU A 44 -0.57 3.37 -7.54
N LEU A 45 0.42 3.04 -6.72
CA LEU A 45 1.53 2.15 -7.07
C LEU A 45 1.47 0.92 -6.15
N CYS A 46 1.07 -0.21 -6.71
CA CYS A 46 0.99 -1.49 -6.02
C CYS A 46 2.25 -2.31 -6.31
N ILE A 47 3.05 -2.56 -5.28
CA ILE A 47 4.33 -3.24 -5.41
C ILE A 47 4.17 -4.71 -5.05
N GLY A 48 4.79 -5.58 -5.83
CA GLY A 48 4.79 -7.01 -5.61
C GLY A 48 4.77 -7.83 -6.90
N THR A 49 4.59 -9.14 -6.75
CA THR A 49 4.55 -10.09 -7.86
C THR A 49 3.61 -11.26 -7.55
N ASP A 50 2.94 -11.77 -8.56
CA ASP A 50 2.09 -12.98 -8.51
C ASP A 50 2.90 -14.29 -8.38
N ARG A 51 4.23 -14.23 -8.56
CA ARG A 51 5.14 -15.38 -8.42
C ARG A 51 5.45 -15.76 -6.97
N SER A 52 5.00 -14.96 -6.02
CA SER A 52 5.19 -15.17 -4.59
C SER A 52 3.89 -14.79 -3.89
N THR A 53 3.29 -15.72 -3.18
CA THR A 53 1.93 -15.53 -2.61
C THR A 53 1.86 -14.32 -1.69
N GLY A 54 2.85 -14.12 -0.81
CA GLY A 54 2.87 -12.96 0.08
C GLY A 54 2.98 -11.65 -0.67
N ASP A 55 3.85 -11.62 -1.69
CA ASP A 55 4.09 -10.44 -2.52
C ASP A 55 2.93 -10.12 -3.48
N ALA A 56 1.97 -11.02 -3.63
CA ALA A 56 0.81 -10.79 -4.49
C ALA A 56 -0.18 -9.75 -3.91
N LEU A 57 0.00 -9.32 -2.66
CA LEU A 57 -0.89 -8.35 -2.01
C LEU A 57 -1.06 -7.07 -2.84
N GLY A 58 0.04 -6.42 -3.21
CA GLY A 58 0.01 -5.21 -4.04
C GLY A 58 -0.70 -5.43 -5.38
N PRO A 59 -0.25 -6.37 -6.23
CA PRO A 59 -0.89 -6.67 -7.50
C PRO A 59 -2.38 -7.01 -7.43
N LEU A 60 -2.83 -7.72 -6.39
CA LEU A 60 -4.26 -7.99 -6.16
C LEU A 60 -5.04 -6.71 -5.89
N VAL A 61 -4.55 -5.85 -4.99
CA VAL A 61 -5.15 -4.54 -4.72
C VAL A 61 -5.19 -3.70 -6.00
N GLY A 62 -4.09 -3.64 -6.75
CA GLY A 62 -4.02 -2.89 -8.00
C GLY A 62 -5.07 -3.34 -9.01
N THR A 63 -5.25 -4.65 -9.18
CA THR A 63 -6.23 -5.23 -10.10
C THR A 63 -7.67 -4.89 -9.68
N GLU A 64 -8.00 -4.99 -8.39
CA GLU A 64 -9.33 -4.65 -7.90
C GLU A 64 -9.62 -3.15 -8.04
N ILE A 65 -8.66 -2.28 -7.69
CA ILE A 65 -8.83 -0.82 -7.77
C ILE A 65 -8.89 -0.32 -9.22
N GLU A 66 -8.11 -0.87 -10.13
CA GLU A 66 -8.18 -0.53 -11.56
C GLU A 66 -9.60 -0.73 -12.12
N THR A 67 -10.30 -1.77 -11.65
CA THR A 67 -11.69 -2.05 -12.03
C THR A 67 -12.70 -1.11 -11.32
N GLN A 68 -12.51 -0.87 -10.01
CA GLN A 68 -13.46 -0.09 -9.21
C GLN A 68 -13.33 1.43 -9.41
N LEU A 69 -12.12 1.91 -9.68
CA LEU A 69 -11.79 3.33 -9.84
C LEU A 69 -11.07 3.60 -11.17
N PRO A 70 -11.74 3.47 -12.32
CA PRO A 70 -11.08 3.51 -13.65
C PRO A 70 -10.48 4.89 -14.00
N ARG A 71 -10.78 5.93 -13.23
CA ARG A 71 -10.17 7.26 -13.39
C ARG A 71 -8.88 7.44 -12.60
N LEU A 72 -8.61 6.58 -11.63
CA LEU A 72 -7.37 6.60 -10.87
C LEU A 72 -6.27 5.92 -11.68
N LYS A 73 -5.12 6.56 -11.82
CA LYS A 73 -3.95 5.91 -12.43
C LYS A 73 -3.43 4.83 -11.50
N VAL A 74 -3.53 3.57 -11.92
CA VAL A 74 -3.01 2.41 -11.17
C VAL A 74 -1.83 1.81 -11.90
N LEU A 75 -0.77 1.48 -11.17
CA LEU A 75 0.40 0.74 -11.63
C LEU A 75 0.64 -0.44 -10.68
N GLY A 76 0.97 -1.59 -11.22
CA GLY A 76 1.19 -2.81 -10.44
C GLY A 76 -0.12 -3.60 -10.25
N THR A 77 -0.59 -4.21 -11.33
CA THR A 77 -1.70 -5.17 -11.33
C THR A 77 -1.17 -6.59 -11.50
N LEU A 78 -2.02 -7.61 -11.39
CA LEU A 78 -1.63 -9.02 -11.66
C LEU A 78 -1.12 -9.21 -13.09
N ASN A 79 -1.71 -8.51 -14.07
CA ASN A 79 -1.30 -8.61 -15.46
C ASN A 79 -0.02 -7.80 -15.77
N HIS A 80 0.23 -6.75 -14.99
CA HIS A 80 1.37 -5.85 -15.17
C HIS A 80 2.01 -5.54 -13.81
N PRO A 81 2.64 -6.53 -13.14
CA PRO A 81 3.17 -6.36 -11.80
C PRO A 81 4.37 -5.42 -11.78
N VAL A 82 4.46 -4.62 -10.72
CA VAL A 82 5.59 -3.75 -10.42
C VAL A 82 6.31 -4.29 -9.20
N HIS A 83 7.56 -4.68 -9.37
CA HIS A 83 8.37 -5.30 -8.33
C HIS A 83 9.81 -4.76 -8.34
N ALA A 84 10.62 -5.11 -7.37
CA ALA A 84 12.00 -4.63 -7.22
C ALA A 84 12.88 -4.78 -8.49
N GLY A 85 12.54 -5.73 -9.36
CA GLY A 85 13.29 -5.98 -10.60
C GLY A 85 12.99 -5.00 -11.74
N ASN A 86 11.78 -4.43 -11.80
CA ASN A 86 11.34 -3.54 -12.90
C ASN A 86 10.91 -2.14 -12.43
N LEU A 87 10.93 -1.86 -11.13
CA LEU A 87 10.46 -0.59 -10.58
C LEU A 87 11.18 0.62 -11.18
N GLU A 88 12.49 0.56 -11.38
CA GLU A 88 13.26 1.66 -11.97
C GLU A 88 12.83 1.94 -13.42
N ASP A 89 12.53 0.90 -14.20
CA ASP A 89 12.04 1.03 -15.57
C ASP A 89 10.63 1.64 -15.58
N VAL A 90 9.77 1.22 -14.65
CA VAL A 90 8.44 1.79 -14.49
C VAL A 90 8.53 3.28 -14.17
N LEU A 91 9.38 3.68 -13.21
CA LEU A 91 9.55 5.10 -12.86
C LEU A 91 10.10 5.94 -14.01
N ARG A 92 11.00 5.37 -14.83
CA ARG A 92 11.49 6.05 -16.05
C ARG A 92 10.40 6.24 -17.10
N ASN A 93 9.51 5.27 -17.24
CA ASN A 93 8.40 5.32 -18.21
C ASN A 93 7.25 6.23 -17.74
N TYR A 94 7.15 6.51 -16.46
CA TYR A 94 6.12 7.37 -15.86
C TYR A 94 6.77 8.45 -14.97
N PRO A 95 7.55 9.40 -15.55
CA PRO A 95 8.28 10.40 -14.77
C PRO A 95 7.36 11.37 -14.01
N ASP A 96 6.12 11.52 -14.45
CA ASP A 96 5.09 12.33 -13.81
C ASP A 96 4.62 11.77 -12.45
N LEU A 97 4.86 10.48 -12.17
CA LEU A 97 4.50 9.88 -10.89
C LEU A 97 5.19 10.53 -9.69
N THR A 98 6.41 11.00 -9.88
CA THR A 98 7.18 11.65 -8.79
C THR A 98 6.62 13.01 -8.42
N GLN A 99 5.80 13.62 -9.29
CA GLN A 99 5.14 14.91 -9.06
C GLN A 99 3.71 14.76 -8.54
N LYS A 100 3.13 13.55 -8.59
CA LYS A 100 1.77 13.25 -8.13
C LYS A 100 1.77 12.85 -6.67
N ARG A 101 0.65 13.10 -5.98
CA ARG A 101 0.39 12.50 -4.68
C ARG A 101 0.17 11.00 -4.86
N LEU A 102 1.24 10.26 -4.72
CA LEU A 102 1.29 8.82 -4.95
C LEU A 102 1.01 8.08 -3.65
N LEU A 103 0.05 7.15 -3.69
CA LEU A 103 -0.14 6.14 -2.66
C LEU A 103 0.58 4.85 -3.08
N ALA A 104 1.47 4.34 -2.24
CA ALA A 104 2.11 3.05 -2.44
C ALA A 104 1.44 1.96 -1.60
N VAL A 105 1.27 0.76 -2.17
CA VAL A 105 0.77 -0.44 -1.47
C VAL A 105 1.79 -1.56 -1.65
N ASP A 106 2.15 -2.21 -0.53
CA ASP A 106 3.14 -3.28 -0.54
C ASP A 106 2.85 -4.32 0.55
N ALA A 107 3.36 -5.52 0.38
CA ALA A 107 3.41 -6.53 1.41
C ALA A 107 4.60 -6.31 2.34
N SER A 108 4.47 -6.72 3.59
CA SER A 108 5.56 -6.73 4.54
C SER A 108 5.57 -8.02 5.37
N LEU A 109 6.73 -8.37 5.88
CA LEU A 109 6.89 -9.33 6.95
C LEU A 109 7.03 -8.58 8.28
N GLY A 110 6.58 -9.20 9.37
CA GLY A 110 6.60 -8.55 10.67
C GLY A 110 6.60 -9.53 11.83
N ARG A 111 6.13 -9.09 12.99
CA ARG A 111 5.97 -9.97 14.15
C ARG A 111 4.72 -10.83 13.98
N LEU A 112 4.70 -12.01 14.62
CA LEU A 112 3.55 -12.93 14.56
C LEU A 112 2.23 -12.25 14.93
N GLN A 113 2.23 -11.41 15.93
CA GLN A 113 1.04 -10.66 16.39
C GLN A 113 0.53 -9.62 15.38
N ASP A 114 1.37 -9.18 14.46
CA ASP A 114 1.05 -8.18 13.44
C ASP A 114 0.55 -8.82 12.13
N VAL A 115 0.64 -10.15 12.00
CA VAL A 115 0.18 -10.85 10.79
C VAL A 115 -1.33 -10.65 10.59
N GLY A 116 -1.71 -10.19 9.39
CA GLY A 116 -3.09 -9.83 9.06
C GLY A 116 -3.46 -8.40 9.46
N THR A 117 -2.49 -7.53 9.74
CA THR A 117 -2.73 -6.10 9.99
C THR A 117 -2.21 -5.24 8.83
N LEU A 118 -2.81 -4.07 8.69
CA LEU A 118 -2.37 -3.00 7.80
C LEU A 118 -1.71 -1.89 8.61
N LEU A 119 -0.72 -1.26 8.03
CA LEU A 119 -0.12 -0.04 8.52
C LEU A 119 -0.35 1.06 7.48
N ILE A 120 -1.07 2.13 7.85
CA ILE A 120 -1.32 3.30 7.02
C ILE A 120 -0.42 4.42 7.50
N ARG A 121 0.36 5.02 6.60
CA ARG A 121 1.35 6.06 6.92
C ARG A 121 1.33 7.23 5.94
N LEU A 122 1.57 8.41 6.50
CA LEU A 122 2.04 9.56 5.73
C LEU A 122 3.55 9.41 5.51
N GLY A 123 3.99 9.65 4.28
CA GLY A 123 5.39 9.58 3.90
C GLY A 123 5.70 8.39 2.97
N PRO A 124 6.93 8.35 2.45
CA PRO A 124 7.29 7.38 1.43
C PRO A 124 7.48 5.96 1.97
N LEU A 125 7.08 5.00 1.15
CA LEU A 125 7.45 3.60 1.30
C LEU A 125 8.92 3.41 0.90
N ARG A 126 9.62 2.53 1.62
CA ARG A 126 10.96 2.04 1.23
C ARG A 126 10.82 0.58 0.80
N PRO A 127 10.58 0.31 -0.50
CA PRO A 127 10.40 -1.04 -1.00
C PRO A 127 11.71 -1.81 -0.98
N GLY A 128 11.63 -3.14 -0.93
CA GLY A 128 12.81 -4.01 -1.10
C GLY A 128 13.62 -4.28 0.15
N SER A 129 13.10 -4.03 1.36
CA SER A 129 13.76 -4.44 2.60
C SER A 129 13.99 -5.95 2.71
N GLY A 130 13.23 -6.77 1.97
CA GLY A 130 13.40 -8.23 1.86
C GLY A 130 14.29 -8.69 0.71
N VAL A 131 14.71 -7.81 -0.18
CA VAL A 131 15.62 -8.10 -1.28
C VAL A 131 16.74 -7.07 -1.23
N ASN A 132 17.92 -7.37 -0.87
CA ASN A 132 19.14 -6.55 -0.70
C ASN A 132 19.35 -5.43 -1.77
N LYS A 133 18.29 -4.76 -2.23
CA LYS A 133 18.28 -3.72 -3.24
C LYS A 133 17.81 -2.41 -2.59
N GLN A 134 18.66 -1.41 -2.59
CA GLN A 134 18.28 -0.06 -2.15
C GLN A 134 17.48 0.61 -3.27
N LEU A 135 16.15 0.56 -3.15
CA LEU A 135 15.25 1.28 -4.05
C LEU A 135 14.94 2.67 -3.49
N PRO A 136 14.66 3.66 -4.35
CA PRO A 136 14.31 4.99 -3.88
C PRO A 136 13.03 4.96 -3.05
N PRO A 137 12.89 5.85 -2.04
CA PRO A 137 11.65 6.01 -1.30
C PRO A 137 10.53 6.47 -2.25
N LEU A 138 9.34 5.88 -2.14
CA LEU A 138 8.23 6.09 -3.07
C LEU A 138 6.95 6.46 -2.36
N GLY A 139 6.21 7.40 -2.94
CA GLY A 139 4.89 7.78 -2.50
C GLY A 139 4.87 8.90 -1.46
N HIS A 140 3.73 9.57 -1.38
CA HIS A 140 3.40 10.55 -0.34
C HIS A 140 2.71 9.86 0.84
N TYR A 141 2.08 8.75 0.56
CA TYR A 141 1.39 7.85 1.49
C TYR A 141 1.77 6.42 1.19
N HIS A 142 1.70 5.56 2.18
CA HIS A 142 1.78 4.14 1.93
C HIS A 142 0.88 3.30 2.85
N ILE A 143 0.47 2.17 2.34
CA ILE A 143 -0.19 1.09 3.06
C ILE A 143 0.71 -0.14 2.95
N THR A 144 1.12 -0.69 4.08
CA THR A 144 1.80 -1.99 4.10
C THR A 144 0.96 -3.03 4.82
N GLY A 145 0.84 -4.21 4.22
CA GLY A 145 0.15 -5.35 4.83
C GLY A 145 1.13 -6.37 5.38
N THR A 146 1.07 -6.66 6.68
CA THR A 146 1.90 -7.70 7.27
C THR A 146 1.30 -9.07 6.96
N VAL A 147 1.87 -9.76 5.96
CA VAL A 147 1.31 -11.01 5.42
C VAL A 147 1.84 -12.26 6.11
N ASN A 148 3.05 -12.19 6.71
CA ASN A 148 3.67 -13.30 7.41
C ASN A 148 4.76 -12.81 8.38
N VAL A 149 5.41 -13.74 9.10
CA VAL A 149 6.47 -13.46 10.08
C VAL A 149 7.79 -13.23 9.35
N GLY A 150 8.51 -12.15 9.74
CA GLY A 150 9.84 -11.83 9.23
C GLY A 150 10.98 -12.41 10.10
N GLY A 151 12.21 -12.37 9.57
CA GLY A 151 13.44 -12.67 10.28
C GLY A 151 14.36 -13.65 9.56
N PHE A 152 13.95 -14.85 9.25
CA PHE A 152 14.79 -15.84 8.60
C PHE A 152 14.16 -16.35 7.31
N MET A 153 14.97 -16.51 6.24
CA MET A 153 14.53 -17.01 4.93
C MET A 153 13.28 -16.29 4.37
N GLU A 154 13.24 -14.97 4.46
CA GLU A 154 12.07 -14.13 4.14
C GLU A 154 11.47 -14.41 2.75
N TYR A 155 12.32 -14.69 1.77
CA TYR A 155 11.87 -15.09 0.43
C TYR A 155 11.00 -16.35 0.47
N PHE A 156 11.42 -17.39 1.20
CA PHE A 156 10.61 -18.62 1.34
C PHE A 156 9.35 -18.40 2.16
N VAL A 157 9.42 -17.53 3.16
CA VAL A 157 8.26 -17.17 3.98
C VAL A 157 7.20 -16.50 3.11
N LEU A 158 7.59 -15.54 2.26
CA LEU A 158 6.67 -14.88 1.32
C LEU A 158 6.05 -15.87 0.33
N GLN A 159 6.84 -16.76 -0.27
CA GLN A 159 6.34 -17.77 -1.19
C GLN A 159 5.33 -18.73 -0.53
N ASN A 160 5.54 -19.07 0.75
CA ASN A 160 4.72 -20.01 1.49
C ASN A 160 3.66 -19.32 2.37
N THR A 161 3.35 -18.06 2.11
CA THR A 161 2.28 -17.33 2.77
C THR A 161 0.90 -17.86 2.35
N ARG A 162 -0.06 -17.88 3.27
CA ARG A 162 -1.42 -18.37 2.99
C ARG A 162 -2.15 -17.43 2.03
N LEU A 163 -2.51 -17.93 0.85
CA LEU A 163 -3.25 -17.18 -0.16
C LEU A 163 -4.56 -16.59 0.38
N ALA A 164 -5.30 -17.36 1.19
CA ALA A 164 -6.55 -16.90 1.78
C ALA A 164 -6.38 -15.64 2.64
N LEU A 165 -5.25 -15.50 3.36
CA LEU A 165 -4.94 -14.29 4.12
C LEU A 165 -4.65 -13.12 3.19
N VAL A 166 -3.81 -13.33 2.16
CA VAL A 166 -3.43 -12.28 1.21
C VAL A 166 -4.65 -11.77 0.44
N MET A 167 -5.51 -12.66 -0.02
CA MET A 167 -6.79 -12.32 -0.68
C MET A 167 -7.71 -11.51 0.25
N GLN A 168 -7.87 -11.95 1.50
CA GLN A 168 -8.68 -11.22 2.49
C GLN A 168 -8.13 -9.81 2.72
N MET A 169 -6.81 -9.67 2.86
CA MET A 169 -6.17 -8.37 3.07
C MET A 169 -6.29 -7.48 1.82
N ALA A 170 -6.12 -8.05 0.62
CA ALA A 170 -6.28 -7.31 -0.63
C ALA A 170 -7.69 -6.75 -0.78
N SER A 171 -8.71 -7.58 -0.60
CA SER A 171 -10.12 -7.14 -0.67
C SER A 171 -10.45 -6.09 0.40
N PHE A 172 -9.90 -6.24 1.61
CA PHE A 172 -10.07 -5.24 2.67
C PHE A 172 -9.48 -3.88 2.27
N ILE A 173 -8.23 -3.86 1.75
CA ILE A 173 -7.57 -2.63 1.29
C ILE A 173 -8.37 -1.99 0.16
N SER A 174 -8.77 -2.78 -0.82
CA SER A 174 -9.51 -2.30 -2.00
C SER A 174 -10.87 -1.71 -1.61
N LEU A 175 -11.63 -2.35 -0.73
CA LEU A 175 -12.88 -1.81 -0.20
C LEU A 175 -12.68 -0.48 0.53
N ALA A 176 -11.67 -0.41 1.41
CA ALA A 176 -11.37 0.79 2.16
C ALA A 176 -10.92 1.94 1.24
N LEU A 177 -10.08 1.66 0.24
CA LEU A 177 -9.63 2.65 -0.73
C LEU A 177 -10.79 3.14 -1.59
N ALA A 178 -11.57 2.23 -2.18
CA ALA A 178 -12.71 2.60 -3.02
C ALA A 178 -13.71 3.46 -2.24
N ALA A 179 -14.08 3.07 -1.02
CA ALA A 179 -15.00 3.83 -0.17
C ALA A 179 -14.41 5.17 0.29
N SER A 180 -13.09 5.28 0.47
CA SER A 180 -12.45 6.53 0.93
C SER A 180 -12.24 7.56 -0.18
N LEU A 181 -12.11 7.11 -1.43
CA LEU A 181 -11.85 7.94 -2.62
C LEU A 181 -13.13 8.30 -3.38
N ASN A 182 -14.21 7.55 -3.19
CA ASN A 182 -15.52 7.96 -3.66
C ASN A 182 -16.11 8.98 -2.70
N PRO A 183 -16.68 10.11 -3.23
CA PRO A 183 -17.28 11.17 -2.43
C PRO A 183 -18.50 10.71 -1.64
#